data_00d7d9c8d5f7d5467e7a228118b756d2
#
_entry.id   00d7d9c8d5f7d5467e7a228118b756d2
#
_cell.length_a   1.000
_cell.length_b   1.000
_cell.length_c   1.000
_cell.angle_alpha   90.00
_cell.angle_beta   90.00
_cell.angle_gamma   90.00
#
_symmetry.space_group_name_H-M   'P 1'
#
loop_
_entity.id
_entity.type
_entity.pdbx_description
1 polymer ?
#
loop_
_entity_poly.entity_id
_entity_poly.type
_entity_poly.pdbx_seq_one_letter_code
_entity_poly.pdbx_strand_id
1 'polypeptide(L)'
;RQRQMCIRDREWIEVLAGERAFNETGSWLPDETMEAFKKYGVGIKGPLTTPVGGGIRSLNVALRQTLDLYVCLRPVRWFSGVVSPVKEPQKVDMHIFRENTEDIYAGIEWEAGTPEAEKFYRFLHDEMGVAKVRFPESSSFGVKPVSKEGTERLVRAACKYALEHGLPSVTLVHKGNIMKFTEGGFKKWGYELAEREFGDAIASGKLVIKDCIADAFLQNTLLIPEEYSVVATLNLNGDYISDQLAAMVGGIGIAPGANINYNTGHAIFEATHGTAPNIAGKDVVNPCSLILSAVMMLEHFGWNKAAELIVNALESSFGEGRATHDLARFMPGGVSLGTSAFTKEIIERINS
;
A
#
# COMPACT_ATOMS: atom_id res chain seq x y z
N ARG A 1 -22.75 6.79 -26.77
CA ARG A 1 -21.80 7.64 -27.53
C ARG A 1 -20.95 8.55 -26.61
N GLN A 2 -21.51 9.22 -25.63
CA GLN A 2 -20.75 10.10 -24.71
C GLN A 2 -19.69 9.36 -23.87
N ARG A 3 -19.94 8.11 -23.43
CA ARG A 3 -19.02 7.34 -22.60
C ARG A 3 -17.76 6.82 -23.33
N GLN A 4 -17.87 6.53 -24.64
CA GLN A 4 -16.70 6.14 -25.46
C GLN A 4 -15.82 7.35 -25.82
N MET A 5 -16.37 8.55 -25.95
CA MET A 5 -15.60 9.77 -26.15
C MET A 5 -14.68 10.08 -24.97
N CYS A 6 -15.13 9.86 -23.72
CA CYS A 6 -14.36 10.20 -22.52
C CYS A 6 -13.00 9.46 -22.38
N ILE A 7 -12.83 8.27 -22.93
CA ILE A 7 -11.56 7.53 -22.86
C ILE A 7 -10.58 7.97 -23.96
N ARG A 8 -11.08 8.45 -25.11
CA ARG A 8 -10.26 8.88 -26.25
C ARG A 8 -9.74 10.32 -26.15
N ASP A 9 -10.35 11.14 -25.31
CA ASP A 9 -10.04 12.58 -25.20
C ASP A 9 -9.12 12.90 -24.01
N ARG A 10 -8.32 11.92 -23.53
CA ARG A 10 -7.42 12.13 -22.40
C ARG A 10 -5.99 12.23 -22.88
N GLU A 11 -5.34 13.26 -22.39
CA GLU A 11 -3.91 13.44 -22.55
C GLU A 11 -3.18 12.75 -21.40
N TRP A 12 -2.25 11.86 -21.75
CA TRP A 12 -1.31 11.27 -20.81
C TRP A 12 -0.03 12.07 -20.82
N ILE A 13 0.37 12.57 -19.67
CA ILE A 13 1.60 13.32 -19.50
C ILE A 13 2.61 12.37 -18.89
N GLU A 14 3.60 11.95 -19.66
CA GLU A 14 4.70 11.13 -19.20
C GLU A 14 5.76 12.01 -18.56
N VAL A 15 6.16 11.67 -17.33
CA VAL A 15 7.25 12.31 -16.58
C VAL A 15 8.20 11.25 -16.06
N LEU A 16 9.45 11.64 -15.83
CA LEU A 16 10.52 10.72 -15.50
C LEU A 16 10.75 10.62 -13.98
N ALA A 17 11.02 9.40 -13.50
CA ALA A 17 11.49 9.15 -12.13
C ALA A 17 12.38 7.90 -12.10
N GLY A 18 13.23 7.78 -11.08
CA GLY A 18 14.10 6.64 -10.89
C GLY A 18 15.32 6.63 -11.78
N GLU A 19 15.84 5.45 -12.09
CA GLU A 19 17.08 5.26 -12.82
C GLU A 19 17.05 5.88 -14.23
N ARG A 20 15.92 5.77 -14.93
CA ARG A 20 15.74 6.39 -16.24
C ARG A 20 15.86 7.90 -16.16
N ALA A 21 15.23 8.52 -15.17
CA ALA A 21 15.35 9.97 -14.94
C ALA A 21 16.80 10.37 -14.68
N PHE A 22 17.51 9.62 -13.84
CA PHE A 22 18.90 9.90 -13.54
C PHE A 22 19.80 9.81 -14.78
N ASN A 23 19.63 8.80 -15.60
CA ASN A 23 20.40 8.61 -16.80
C ASN A 23 20.15 9.70 -17.87
N GLU A 24 18.93 10.24 -17.95
CA GLU A 24 18.54 11.25 -18.93
C GLU A 24 18.78 12.69 -18.43
N THR A 25 18.63 12.96 -17.11
CA THR A 25 18.61 14.32 -16.56
C THR A 25 19.65 14.58 -15.46
N GLY A 26 20.29 13.52 -14.93
CA GLY A 26 21.15 13.60 -13.76
C GLY A 26 20.42 13.70 -12.41
N SER A 27 19.09 13.71 -12.41
CA SER A 27 18.26 13.72 -11.19
C SER A 27 17.39 12.45 -11.09
N TRP A 28 17.37 11.83 -9.91
CA TRP A 28 16.51 10.66 -9.63
C TRP A 28 15.02 11.01 -9.59
N LEU A 29 14.70 12.24 -9.24
CA LEU A 29 13.33 12.77 -9.20
C LEU A 29 13.39 14.24 -9.69
N PRO A 30 13.23 14.49 -10.99
CA PRO A 30 13.26 15.84 -11.54
C PRO A 30 12.13 16.72 -10.99
N ASP A 31 12.38 18.02 -10.87
CA ASP A 31 11.39 19.00 -10.42
C ASP A 31 10.15 19.01 -11.32
N GLU A 32 10.31 18.81 -12.63
CA GLU A 32 9.22 18.69 -13.59
C GLU A 32 8.22 17.60 -13.21
N THR A 33 8.72 16.47 -12.71
CA THR A 33 7.87 15.36 -12.25
C THR A 33 7.05 15.77 -11.03
N MET A 34 7.66 16.47 -10.08
CA MET A 34 6.96 16.98 -8.90
C MET A 34 5.92 18.05 -9.25
N GLU A 35 6.26 18.96 -10.16
CA GLU A 35 5.35 20.00 -10.66
C GLU A 35 4.14 19.38 -11.41
N ALA A 36 4.38 18.32 -12.20
CA ALA A 36 3.30 17.58 -12.88
C ALA A 36 2.32 16.97 -11.86
N PHE A 37 2.83 16.28 -10.82
CA PHE A 37 1.95 15.73 -9.78
C PHE A 37 1.20 16.81 -9.01
N LYS A 38 1.84 17.91 -8.64
CA LYS A 38 1.18 19.04 -7.99
C LYS A 38 0.08 19.66 -8.86
N LYS A 39 0.34 19.76 -10.17
CA LYS A 39 -0.59 20.40 -11.12
C LYS A 39 -1.78 19.51 -11.47
N TYR A 40 -1.55 18.23 -11.74
CA TYR A 40 -2.57 17.31 -12.26
C TYR A 40 -3.23 16.45 -11.18
N GLY A 41 -2.61 16.33 -10.02
CA GLY A 41 -3.17 15.69 -8.83
C GLY A 41 -3.17 14.17 -8.83
N VAL A 42 -3.32 13.52 -9.97
CA VAL A 42 -3.45 12.07 -10.08
C VAL A 42 -2.48 11.50 -11.09
N GLY A 43 -1.80 10.42 -10.73
CA GLY A 43 -0.91 9.70 -11.63
C GLY A 43 -0.80 8.22 -11.32
N ILE A 44 -0.24 7.48 -12.28
CA ILE A 44 0.12 6.07 -12.15
C ILE A 44 1.60 5.89 -12.45
N LYS A 45 2.28 5.04 -11.72
CA LYS A 45 3.70 4.75 -11.95
C LYS A 45 4.04 3.28 -11.77
N GLY A 46 5.07 2.82 -12.43
CA GLY A 46 5.72 1.56 -12.14
C GLY A 46 6.59 1.62 -10.87
N PRO A 47 7.19 0.50 -10.46
CA PRO A 47 8.15 0.47 -9.37
C PRO A 47 9.40 1.32 -9.70
N LEU A 48 9.98 1.94 -8.68
CA LEU A 48 11.18 2.76 -8.80
C LEU A 48 12.36 2.12 -8.09
N THR A 49 13.51 2.07 -8.74
CA THR A 49 14.77 1.69 -8.11
C THR A 49 15.30 2.87 -7.31
N THR A 50 15.59 2.64 -6.03
CA THR A 50 16.39 3.57 -5.22
C THR A 50 17.81 3.01 -5.14
N PRO A 51 18.85 3.81 -5.39
CA PRO A 51 20.23 3.33 -5.30
C PRO A 51 20.54 2.85 -3.88
N VAL A 52 21.21 1.70 -3.80
CA VAL A 52 21.69 1.15 -2.52
C VAL A 52 23.00 1.85 -2.17
N GLY A 53 23.02 2.56 -1.06
CA GLY A 53 24.20 3.33 -0.60
C GLY A 53 24.14 4.82 -0.95
N GLY A 54 24.93 5.63 -0.24
CA GLY A 54 25.04 7.08 -0.52
C GLY A 54 23.97 7.97 0.12
N GLY A 55 23.18 7.47 1.09
CA GLY A 55 22.26 8.32 1.87
C GLY A 55 21.02 8.81 1.11
N ILE A 56 20.76 8.29 -0.09
CA ILE A 56 19.57 8.65 -0.88
C ILE A 56 18.38 7.90 -0.30
N ARG A 57 17.37 8.63 0.18
CA ARG A 57 16.11 8.06 0.67
C ARG A 57 15.30 7.48 -0.50
N SER A 58 14.45 6.51 -0.18
CA SER A 58 13.52 5.93 -1.16
C SER A 58 12.74 7.01 -1.91
N LEU A 59 12.78 6.97 -3.25
CA LEU A 59 12.05 7.89 -4.11
C LEU A 59 10.54 7.82 -3.87
N ASN A 60 10.03 6.63 -3.54
CA ASN A 60 8.63 6.44 -3.18
C ASN A 60 8.29 7.20 -1.90
N VAL A 61 9.16 7.14 -0.88
CA VAL A 61 8.99 7.91 0.37
C VAL A 61 9.04 9.41 0.09
N ALA A 62 9.95 9.89 -0.76
CA ALA A 62 10.02 11.29 -1.14
C ALA A 62 8.72 11.79 -1.80
N LEU A 63 8.15 11.03 -2.75
CA LEU A 63 6.87 11.35 -3.38
C LEU A 63 5.72 11.41 -2.36
N ARG A 64 5.62 10.41 -1.48
CA ARG A 64 4.58 10.32 -0.45
C ARG A 64 4.64 11.48 0.53
N GLN A 65 5.84 11.85 0.98
CA GLN A 65 6.03 12.95 1.95
C GLN A 65 5.81 14.32 1.30
N THR A 66 6.35 14.57 0.10
CA THR A 66 6.24 15.87 -0.56
C THR A 66 4.81 16.23 -0.95
N LEU A 67 4.02 15.23 -1.36
CA LEU A 67 2.61 15.41 -1.72
C LEU A 67 1.65 15.12 -0.55
N ASP A 68 2.21 14.82 0.64
CA ASP A 68 1.48 14.43 1.84
C ASP A 68 0.43 13.33 1.58
N LEU A 69 0.83 12.27 0.84
CA LEU A 69 -0.04 11.13 0.52
C LEU A 69 -0.15 10.22 1.75
N TYR A 70 -0.92 10.63 2.74
CA TYR A 70 -0.92 10.05 4.07
C TYR A 70 -1.61 8.69 4.20
N VAL A 71 -2.33 8.25 3.19
CA VAL A 71 -2.91 6.90 3.12
C VAL A 71 -2.24 6.09 2.04
N CYS A 72 -1.67 4.95 2.38
CA CYS A 72 -1.36 3.89 1.43
C CYS A 72 -2.50 2.86 1.48
N LEU A 73 -3.35 2.86 0.45
CA LEU A 73 -4.47 1.93 0.31
C LEU A 73 -4.04 0.71 -0.49
N ARG A 74 -4.16 -0.47 0.11
CA ARG A 74 -3.83 -1.77 -0.50
C ARG A 74 -5.01 -2.73 -0.33
N PRO A 75 -5.93 -2.81 -1.29
CA PRO A 75 -6.96 -3.83 -1.28
C PRO A 75 -6.36 -5.18 -1.63
N VAL A 76 -6.79 -6.21 -0.91
CA VAL A 76 -6.36 -7.60 -1.12
C VAL A 76 -7.58 -8.48 -1.21
N ARG A 77 -7.77 -9.10 -2.38
CA ARG A 77 -8.83 -10.09 -2.60
C ARG A 77 -8.32 -11.25 -3.44
N TRP A 78 -8.95 -12.39 -3.31
CA TRP A 78 -8.65 -13.55 -4.12
C TRP A 78 -9.40 -13.52 -5.46
N PHE A 79 -8.77 -14.04 -6.49
CA PHE A 79 -9.36 -14.26 -7.83
C PHE A 79 -9.57 -15.75 -8.08
N SER A 80 -10.75 -16.11 -8.56
CA SER A 80 -11.07 -17.51 -8.89
C SER A 80 -10.07 -18.06 -9.92
N GLY A 81 -9.60 -19.29 -9.66
CA GLY A 81 -8.56 -19.95 -10.48
C GLY A 81 -7.13 -19.74 -9.98
N VAL A 82 -6.85 -18.68 -9.22
CA VAL A 82 -5.51 -18.46 -8.63
C VAL A 82 -5.29 -19.43 -7.46
N VAL A 83 -4.19 -20.17 -7.49
CA VAL A 83 -3.82 -21.07 -6.40
C VAL A 83 -3.29 -20.30 -5.21
N SER A 84 -3.77 -20.63 -4.04
CA SER A 84 -3.45 -20.00 -2.77
C SER A 84 -2.85 -21.00 -1.77
N PRO A 85 -1.94 -20.56 -0.88
CA PRO A 85 -1.45 -21.39 0.21
C PRO A 85 -2.45 -21.60 1.35
N VAL A 86 -3.54 -20.81 1.41
CA VAL A 86 -4.61 -20.96 2.43
C VAL A 86 -5.76 -21.79 1.91
N LYS A 87 -6.53 -22.39 2.84
CA LYS A 87 -7.59 -23.33 2.48
C LYS A 87 -8.81 -22.67 1.83
N GLU A 88 -9.17 -21.47 2.28
CA GLU A 88 -10.37 -20.74 1.87
C GLU A 88 -10.03 -19.31 1.45
N PRO A 89 -9.24 -19.13 0.37
CA PRO A 89 -8.79 -17.80 -0.05
C PRO A 89 -9.92 -16.85 -0.44
N GLN A 90 -11.08 -17.38 -0.83
CA GLN A 90 -12.29 -16.60 -1.15
C GLN A 90 -12.84 -15.81 0.05
N LYS A 91 -12.42 -16.13 1.28
CA LYS A 91 -12.74 -15.38 2.48
C LYS A 91 -11.82 -14.17 2.73
N VAL A 92 -10.75 -14.05 1.95
CA VAL A 92 -9.81 -12.92 2.04
C VAL A 92 -10.30 -11.80 1.14
N ASP A 93 -10.87 -10.76 1.76
CA ASP A 93 -11.28 -9.52 1.09
C ASP A 93 -11.10 -8.37 2.08
N MET A 94 -9.92 -7.76 2.05
CA MET A 94 -9.51 -6.74 3.01
C MET A 94 -8.94 -5.51 2.33
N HIS A 95 -9.24 -4.34 2.91
CA HIS A 95 -8.73 -3.05 2.44
C HIS A 95 -7.79 -2.48 3.50
N ILE A 96 -6.48 -2.47 3.22
CA ILE A 96 -5.47 -2.01 4.17
C ILE A 96 -5.25 -0.52 3.99
N PHE A 97 -5.55 0.25 5.01
CA PHE A 97 -5.23 1.67 5.18
C PHE A 97 -3.95 1.76 6.01
N ARG A 98 -2.82 1.82 5.33
CA ARG A 98 -1.49 1.95 5.92
C ARG A 98 -1.16 3.43 6.06
N GLU A 99 -0.78 3.88 7.27
CA GLU A 99 -0.18 5.19 7.46
C GLU A 99 1.09 5.30 6.60
N ASN A 100 1.36 6.47 6.04
CA ASN A 100 2.32 6.56 4.95
C ASN A 100 3.37 7.69 5.09
N THR A 101 3.34 8.44 6.19
CA THR A 101 4.17 9.65 6.36
C THR A 101 4.99 9.67 7.66
N GLU A 102 4.64 8.87 8.63
CA GLU A 102 5.26 8.77 9.95
C GLU A 102 5.87 7.38 10.19
N ASP A 103 5.97 6.99 11.46
CA ASP A 103 6.55 5.75 11.92
C ASP A 103 8.08 5.73 11.70
N ILE A 104 8.70 4.56 11.71
CA ILE A 104 10.13 4.43 11.41
C ILE A 104 10.49 4.87 9.98
N TYR A 105 9.51 4.93 9.07
CA TYR A 105 9.66 5.46 7.71
C TYR A 105 9.95 6.97 7.66
N ALA A 106 9.85 7.68 8.79
CA ALA A 106 10.37 9.05 8.91
C ALA A 106 11.89 9.10 8.69
N GLY A 107 12.59 7.95 8.83
CA GLY A 107 14.02 7.82 8.56
C GLY A 107 14.88 8.63 9.55
N ILE A 108 14.44 8.73 10.79
CA ILE A 108 15.19 9.40 11.88
C ILE A 108 16.02 8.34 12.58
N GLU A 109 17.26 8.17 12.14
CA GLU A 109 18.15 7.15 12.68
C GLU A 109 19.63 7.56 12.61
N TRP A 110 20.43 6.95 13.47
CA TRP A 110 21.86 7.19 13.58
C TRP A 110 22.60 5.85 13.69
N GLU A 111 23.67 5.74 12.90
CA GLU A 111 24.53 4.56 12.86
C GLU A 111 25.41 4.46 14.11
N ALA A 112 25.59 3.26 14.60
CA ALA A 112 26.48 2.94 15.73
C ALA A 112 27.91 3.46 15.49
N GLY A 113 28.53 3.98 16.56
CA GLY A 113 29.90 4.49 16.51
C GLY A 113 30.05 5.88 15.87
N THR A 114 28.94 6.53 15.47
CA THR A 114 28.97 7.92 14.98
C THR A 114 28.84 8.92 16.13
N PRO A 115 29.42 10.14 15.99
CA PRO A 115 29.25 11.20 17.01
C PRO A 115 27.78 11.55 17.28
N GLU A 116 26.92 11.44 16.25
CA GLU A 116 25.49 11.71 16.34
C GLU A 116 24.79 10.65 17.21
N ALA A 117 25.10 9.35 17.04
CA ALA A 117 24.59 8.27 17.85
C ALA A 117 25.03 8.42 19.32
N GLU A 118 26.28 8.78 19.55
CA GLU A 118 26.81 9.07 20.91
C GLU A 118 26.08 10.26 21.55
N LYS A 119 25.88 11.35 20.79
CA LYS A 119 25.15 12.53 21.27
C LYS A 119 23.71 12.19 21.63
N PHE A 120 23.03 11.39 20.80
CA PHE A 120 21.67 10.95 21.06
C PHE A 120 21.60 10.05 22.31
N TYR A 121 22.54 9.11 22.46
CA TYR A 121 22.61 8.26 23.66
C TYR A 121 22.83 9.09 24.92
N ARG A 122 23.77 10.07 24.92
CA ARG A 122 24.01 10.96 26.06
C ARG A 122 22.76 11.74 26.44
N PHE A 123 22.03 12.28 25.46
CA PHE A 123 20.75 12.95 25.72
C PHE A 123 19.75 12.01 26.41
N LEU A 124 19.59 10.80 25.91
CA LEU A 124 18.70 9.81 26.53
C LEU A 124 19.14 9.42 27.94
N HIS A 125 20.45 9.21 28.15
CA HIS A 125 20.99 8.75 29.43
C HIS A 125 21.03 9.88 30.47
N ASP A 126 21.69 11.00 30.11
CA ASP A 126 22.04 12.06 31.07
C ASP A 126 20.86 13.00 31.35
N GLU A 127 20.05 13.31 30.33
CA GLU A 127 18.92 14.23 30.46
C GLU A 127 17.57 13.53 30.64
N MET A 128 17.33 12.40 29.97
CA MET A 128 16.05 11.65 30.07
C MET A 128 16.08 10.50 31.09
N GLY A 129 17.23 10.19 31.69
CA GLY A 129 17.38 9.13 32.68
C GLY A 129 17.18 7.72 32.16
N VAL A 130 17.42 7.50 30.87
CA VAL A 130 17.23 6.19 30.23
C VAL A 130 18.47 5.32 30.41
N ALA A 131 18.40 4.36 31.33
CA ALA A 131 19.51 3.42 31.62
C ALA A 131 19.35 2.05 30.91
N LYS A 132 18.39 1.92 29.99
CA LYS A 132 18.02 0.62 29.40
C LYS A 132 18.81 0.22 28.15
N VAL A 133 19.64 1.10 27.62
CA VAL A 133 20.49 0.79 26.47
C VAL A 133 21.63 -0.11 26.93
N ARG A 134 21.64 -1.37 26.50
CA ARG A 134 22.54 -2.39 27.03
C ARG A 134 23.97 -2.26 26.52
N PHE A 135 24.13 -1.83 25.26
CA PHE A 135 25.41 -1.72 24.57
C PHE A 135 25.52 -0.38 23.85
N PRO A 136 25.67 0.73 24.60
CA PRO A 136 25.57 2.09 24.04
C PRO A 136 26.60 2.39 22.93
N GLU A 137 27.83 1.90 23.08
CA GLU A 137 28.93 2.17 22.13
C GLU A 137 28.72 1.50 20.76
N SER A 138 27.94 0.42 20.70
CA SER A 138 27.68 -0.35 19.48
C SER A 138 26.21 -0.39 19.08
N SER A 139 25.38 0.48 19.69
CA SER A 139 23.98 0.58 19.33
C SER A 139 23.74 1.65 18.26
N SER A 140 23.02 1.29 17.22
CA SER A 140 22.33 2.26 16.35
C SER A 140 20.99 2.66 16.97
N PHE A 141 20.52 3.87 16.68
CA PHE A 141 19.28 4.39 17.24
C PHE A 141 18.33 4.84 16.14
N GLY A 142 17.04 4.61 16.34
CA GLY A 142 15.98 5.10 15.49
C GLY A 142 14.81 5.65 16.29
N VAL A 143 14.08 6.61 15.73
CA VAL A 143 12.91 7.23 16.34
C VAL A 143 11.66 6.88 15.56
N LYS A 144 10.63 6.46 16.29
CA LYS A 144 9.30 6.13 15.77
C LYS A 144 8.30 7.24 16.16
N PRO A 145 8.14 8.30 15.35
CA PRO A 145 7.11 9.30 15.60
C PRO A 145 5.74 8.73 15.22
N VAL A 146 4.75 8.96 16.08
CA VAL A 146 3.33 8.68 15.82
C VAL A 146 2.54 9.83 16.41
N SER A 147 1.80 10.55 15.55
CA SER A 147 1.02 11.70 15.96
C SER A 147 -0.47 11.42 16.06
N LYS A 148 -1.17 12.26 16.82
CA LYS A 148 -2.63 12.24 16.90
C LYS A 148 -3.24 12.63 15.56
N GLU A 149 -2.72 13.66 14.94
CA GLU A 149 -3.18 14.18 13.65
C GLU A 149 -3.01 13.16 12.52
N GLY A 150 -1.84 12.50 12.44
CA GLY A 150 -1.56 11.43 11.48
C GLY A 150 -2.50 10.25 11.67
N THR A 151 -2.74 9.85 12.93
CA THR A 151 -3.68 8.79 13.28
C THR A 151 -5.12 9.15 12.89
N GLU A 152 -5.58 10.33 13.31
CA GLU A 152 -6.97 10.74 13.08
C GLU A 152 -7.30 10.85 11.58
N ARG A 153 -6.40 11.41 10.76
CA ARG A 153 -6.64 11.53 9.31
C ARG A 153 -6.70 10.17 8.63
N LEU A 154 -5.86 9.21 9.03
CA LEU A 154 -5.88 7.85 8.52
C LEU A 154 -7.17 7.11 8.88
N VAL A 155 -7.53 7.10 10.17
CA VAL A 155 -8.72 6.40 10.67
C VAL A 155 -10.00 7.01 10.12
N ARG A 156 -10.05 8.35 9.97
CA ARG A 156 -11.15 9.05 9.31
C ARG A 156 -11.35 8.59 7.87
N ALA A 157 -10.23 8.48 7.12
CA ALA A 157 -10.28 7.99 5.74
C ALA A 157 -10.78 6.53 5.68
N ALA A 158 -10.29 5.66 6.57
CA ALA A 158 -10.73 4.27 6.66
C ALA A 158 -12.22 4.13 7.01
N CYS A 159 -12.73 4.90 7.98
CA CYS A 159 -14.13 4.88 8.36
C CYS A 159 -15.05 5.41 7.25
N LYS A 160 -14.67 6.50 6.58
CA LYS A 160 -15.42 7.01 5.41
C LYS A 160 -15.48 5.98 4.30
N TYR A 161 -14.34 5.41 3.95
CA TYR A 161 -14.25 4.37 2.93
C TYR A 161 -15.14 3.17 3.27
N ALA A 162 -15.10 2.69 4.51
CA ALA A 162 -15.96 1.59 4.96
C ALA A 162 -17.44 1.89 4.75
N LEU A 163 -17.89 3.08 5.15
CA LEU A 163 -19.29 3.50 4.99
C LEU A 163 -19.69 3.68 3.52
N GLU A 164 -18.85 4.30 2.71
CA GLU A 164 -19.10 4.54 1.28
C GLU A 164 -19.19 3.23 0.47
N HIS A 165 -18.45 2.19 0.89
CA HIS A 165 -18.45 0.89 0.23
C HIS A 165 -19.33 -0.15 0.92
N GLY A 166 -20.07 0.23 1.97
CA GLY A 166 -20.94 -0.69 2.70
C GLY A 166 -20.18 -1.81 3.45
N LEU A 167 -18.91 -1.56 3.81
CA LEU A 167 -18.08 -2.50 4.54
C LEU A 167 -18.36 -2.45 6.05
N PRO A 168 -18.48 -3.60 6.74
CA PRO A 168 -19.07 -3.65 8.08
C PRO A 168 -18.14 -3.16 9.19
N SER A 169 -16.80 -3.16 8.98
CA SER A 169 -15.89 -2.89 10.10
C SER A 169 -14.60 -2.19 9.70
N VAL A 170 -14.03 -1.43 10.65
CA VAL A 170 -12.66 -0.96 10.64
C VAL A 170 -11.92 -1.55 11.83
N THR A 171 -10.82 -2.24 11.59
CA THR A 171 -9.96 -2.83 12.62
C THR A 171 -8.68 -2.03 12.75
N LEU A 172 -8.43 -1.50 13.95
CA LEU A 172 -7.18 -0.82 14.28
C LEU A 172 -6.12 -1.87 14.66
N VAL A 173 -5.11 -2.08 13.82
CA VAL A 173 -4.04 -3.04 14.08
C VAL A 173 -2.82 -2.34 14.66
N HIS A 174 -2.34 -2.83 15.81
CA HIS A 174 -1.30 -2.16 16.58
C HIS A 174 -0.53 -3.13 17.50
N LYS A 175 0.64 -2.71 18.00
CA LYS A 175 1.41 -3.39 19.07
C LYS A 175 1.43 -2.57 20.37
N GLY A 176 0.32 -1.95 20.73
CA GLY A 176 0.18 -1.03 21.86
C GLY A 176 0.40 -1.62 23.25
N ASN A 177 0.38 -2.96 23.40
CA ASN A 177 0.75 -3.62 24.64
C ASN A 177 2.26 -3.51 24.95
N ILE A 178 3.11 -3.29 23.95
CA ILE A 178 4.56 -3.07 24.07
C ILE A 178 4.88 -1.58 23.87
N MET A 179 4.46 -0.98 22.76
CA MET A 179 4.70 0.43 22.44
C MET A 179 3.51 1.29 22.89
N LYS A 180 3.44 1.51 24.19
CA LYS A 180 2.24 2.06 24.87
C LYS A 180 1.86 3.48 24.45
N PHE A 181 2.83 4.30 24.06
CA PHE A 181 2.60 5.71 23.74
C PHE A 181 2.55 5.99 22.25
N THR A 182 3.25 5.23 21.43
CA THR A 182 3.19 5.30 19.97
C THR A 182 2.00 4.48 19.45
N GLU A 183 2.10 3.17 19.42
CA GLU A 183 1.03 2.32 18.91
C GLU A 183 -0.20 2.23 19.82
N GLY A 184 -0.01 2.34 21.14
CA GLY A 184 -1.12 2.50 22.07
C GLY A 184 -1.82 3.86 21.94
N GLY A 185 -1.06 4.91 21.61
CA GLY A 185 -1.59 6.22 21.21
C GLY A 185 -2.44 6.12 19.94
N PHE A 186 -1.94 5.46 18.89
CA PHE A 186 -2.67 5.18 17.66
C PHE A 186 -4.03 4.53 17.96
N LYS A 187 -4.05 3.44 18.73
CA LYS A 187 -5.30 2.79 19.15
C LYS A 187 -6.25 3.79 19.82
N LYS A 188 -5.76 4.50 20.85
CA LYS A 188 -6.56 5.42 21.66
C LYS A 188 -7.18 6.52 20.80
N TRP A 189 -6.36 7.22 20.02
CA TRP A 189 -6.81 8.34 19.16
C TRP A 189 -7.73 7.85 18.05
N GLY A 190 -7.51 6.64 17.53
CA GLY A 190 -8.40 6.02 16.55
C GLY A 190 -9.81 5.79 17.09
N TYR A 191 -9.94 5.25 18.31
CA TYR A 191 -11.25 5.10 18.95
C TYR A 191 -11.90 6.45 19.29
N GLU A 192 -11.14 7.40 19.84
CA GLU A 192 -11.63 8.73 20.18
C GLU A 192 -12.18 9.46 18.92
N LEU A 193 -11.48 9.35 17.80
CA LEU A 193 -11.96 9.88 16.53
C LEU A 193 -13.24 9.19 16.08
N ALA A 194 -13.24 7.86 16.06
CA ALA A 194 -14.37 7.07 15.57
C ALA A 194 -15.65 7.38 16.36
N GLU A 195 -15.56 7.45 17.67
CA GLU A 195 -16.68 7.82 18.53
C GLU A 195 -17.16 9.26 18.26
N ARG A 196 -16.23 10.21 18.13
CA ARG A 196 -16.53 11.62 17.91
C ARG A 196 -17.19 11.92 16.56
N GLU A 197 -16.71 11.26 15.48
CA GLU A 197 -17.10 11.60 14.11
C GLU A 197 -18.05 10.58 13.47
N PHE A 198 -18.10 9.35 13.96
CA PHE A 198 -18.90 8.25 13.40
C PHE A 198 -19.81 7.57 14.43
N GLY A 199 -20.04 8.22 15.59
CA GLY A 199 -20.82 7.67 16.69
C GLY A 199 -22.22 7.19 16.27
N ASP A 200 -22.92 7.93 15.40
CA ASP A 200 -24.24 7.54 14.89
C ASP A 200 -24.18 6.25 14.02
N ALA A 201 -23.14 6.11 13.21
CA ALA A 201 -22.94 4.92 12.37
C ALA A 201 -22.61 3.71 13.24
N ILE A 202 -21.83 3.90 14.30
CA ILE A 202 -21.49 2.85 15.28
C ILE A 202 -22.74 2.47 16.08
N ALA A 203 -23.48 3.43 16.62
CA ALA A 203 -24.69 3.17 17.41
C ALA A 203 -25.78 2.46 16.59
N SER A 204 -25.88 2.75 15.30
CA SER A 204 -26.83 2.09 14.39
C SER A 204 -26.37 0.73 13.88
N GLY A 205 -25.14 0.29 14.22
CA GLY A 205 -24.55 -0.95 13.74
C GLY A 205 -24.10 -0.95 12.27
N LYS A 206 -24.09 0.22 11.62
CA LYS A 206 -23.59 0.36 10.23
C LYS A 206 -22.07 0.27 10.13
N LEU A 207 -21.36 0.55 11.21
CA LEU A 207 -19.92 0.49 11.30
C LEU A 207 -19.49 -0.10 12.65
N VAL A 208 -18.64 -1.10 12.60
CA VAL A 208 -18.02 -1.68 13.80
C VAL A 208 -16.56 -1.23 13.86
N ILE A 209 -16.16 -0.58 14.95
CA ILE A 209 -14.77 -0.26 15.24
C ILE A 209 -14.24 -1.28 16.25
N LYS A 210 -13.14 -1.94 15.88
CA LYS A 210 -12.46 -2.91 16.74
C LYS A 210 -10.95 -2.77 16.64
N ASP A 211 -10.21 -3.41 17.52
CA ASP A 211 -8.75 -3.45 17.46
C ASP A 211 -8.21 -4.87 17.54
N CYS A 212 -7.00 -5.04 17.04
CA CYS A 212 -6.27 -6.29 17.14
C CYS A 212 -4.78 -6.03 17.33
N ILE A 213 -4.15 -6.79 18.24
CA ILE A 213 -2.70 -6.77 18.38
C ILE A 213 -2.08 -7.40 17.12
N ALA A 214 -1.04 -6.78 16.57
CA ALA A 214 -0.48 -7.10 15.25
C ALA A 214 -0.13 -8.59 15.06
N ASP A 215 0.51 -9.22 16.04
CA ASP A 215 0.83 -10.65 15.99
C ASP A 215 -0.42 -11.55 16.00
N ALA A 216 -1.44 -11.19 16.77
CA ALA A 216 -2.72 -11.89 16.76
C ALA A 216 -3.46 -11.67 15.43
N PHE A 217 -3.37 -10.47 14.86
CA PHE A 217 -3.93 -10.17 13.54
C PHE A 217 -3.31 -11.05 12.45
N LEU A 218 -1.97 -11.17 12.40
CA LEU A 218 -1.27 -12.02 11.45
C LEU A 218 -1.71 -13.49 11.56
N GLN A 219 -1.96 -14.00 12.77
CA GLN A 219 -2.53 -15.34 12.97
C GLN A 219 -3.99 -15.42 12.49
N ASN A 220 -4.81 -14.45 12.90
CA ASN A 220 -6.25 -14.48 12.64
C ASN A 220 -6.58 -14.36 11.15
N THR A 221 -5.78 -13.62 10.37
CA THR A 221 -5.96 -13.56 8.91
C THR A 221 -5.84 -14.92 8.23
N LEU A 222 -5.09 -15.87 8.82
CA LEU A 222 -4.99 -17.24 8.32
C LEU A 222 -6.14 -18.14 8.78
N LEU A 223 -6.73 -17.85 9.94
CA LEU A 223 -7.73 -18.72 10.58
C LEU A 223 -9.18 -18.27 10.33
N ILE A 224 -9.41 -16.96 10.37
CA ILE A 224 -10.73 -16.32 10.32
C ILE A 224 -10.68 -15.01 9.52
N PRO A 225 -10.16 -15.01 8.27
CA PRO A 225 -9.97 -13.77 7.48
C PRO A 225 -11.28 -13.00 7.27
N GLU A 226 -12.42 -13.67 7.21
CA GLU A 226 -13.74 -13.08 7.01
C GLU A 226 -14.18 -12.10 8.11
N GLU A 227 -13.51 -12.09 9.24
CA GLU A 227 -13.80 -11.14 10.32
C GLU A 227 -13.26 -9.73 10.04
N TYR A 228 -12.42 -9.56 9.02
CA TYR A 228 -11.75 -8.30 8.74
C TYR A 228 -12.19 -7.76 7.38
N SER A 229 -12.59 -6.48 7.33
CA SER A 229 -12.92 -5.79 6.07
C SER A 229 -11.99 -4.62 5.79
N VAL A 230 -12.06 -3.54 6.58
CA VAL A 230 -11.09 -2.45 6.51
C VAL A 230 -10.12 -2.54 7.68
N VAL A 231 -8.84 -2.39 7.40
CA VAL A 231 -7.77 -2.41 8.41
C VAL A 231 -7.03 -1.09 8.38
N ALA A 232 -6.99 -0.37 9.49
CA ALA A 232 -6.17 0.82 9.65
C ALA A 232 -4.98 0.51 10.56
N THR A 233 -3.77 0.85 10.12
CA THR A 233 -2.55 0.51 10.86
C THR A 233 -1.40 1.47 10.55
N LEU A 234 -0.40 1.47 11.43
CA LEU A 234 0.81 2.26 11.24
C LEU A 234 1.66 1.74 10.07
N ASN A 235 2.63 2.54 9.64
CA ASN A 235 3.35 2.37 8.40
C ASN A 235 4.06 1.01 8.29
N LEU A 236 4.90 0.64 9.25
CA LEU A 236 5.63 -0.64 9.23
C LEU A 236 4.69 -1.84 9.31
N ASN A 237 3.73 -1.82 10.22
CA ASN A 237 2.75 -2.90 10.36
C ASN A 237 1.98 -3.09 9.04
N GLY A 238 1.57 -1.99 8.41
CA GLY A 238 0.84 -2.02 7.15
C GLY A 238 1.66 -2.59 5.99
N ASP A 239 2.98 -2.37 5.98
CA ASP A 239 3.88 -2.96 5.00
C ASP A 239 3.91 -4.49 5.12
N TYR A 240 4.20 -5.00 6.31
CA TYR A 240 4.26 -6.44 6.55
C TYR A 240 2.91 -7.15 6.32
N ILE A 241 1.83 -6.54 6.82
CA ILE A 241 0.48 -7.11 6.73
C ILE A 241 0.02 -7.22 5.28
N SER A 242 0.21 -6.17 4.47
CA SER A 242 -0.24 -6.20 3.08
C SER A 242 0.49 -7.24 2.24
N ASP A 243 1.78 -7.48 2.48
CA ASP A 243 2.54 -8.49 1.76
C ASP A 243 2.16 -9.91 2.19
N GLN A 244 1.89 -10.14 3.48
CA GLN A 244 1.34 -11.42 3.95
C GLN A 244 -0.02 -11.70 3.30
N LEU A 245 -0.93 -10.73 3.31
CA LEU A 245 -2.25 -10.89 2.71
C LEU A 245 -2.16 -11.12 1.19
N ALA A 246 -1.26 -10.43 0.50
CA ALA A 246 -1.00 -10.65 -0.91
C ALA A 246 -0.56 -12.10 -1.18
N ALA A 247 0.33 -12.65 -0.34
CA ALA A 247 0.74 -14.05 -0.44
C ALA A 247 -0.44 -15.03 -0.24
N MET A 248 -1.37 -14.70 0.66
CA MET A 248 -2.56 -15.52 0.92
C MET A 248 -3.51 -15.62 -0.28
N VAL A 249 -3.51 -14.66 -1.18
CA VAL A 249 -4.38 -14.64 -2.37
C VAL A 249 -3.67 -15.02 -3.66
N GLY A 250 -2.37 -15.34 -3.62
CA GLY A 250 -1.59 -15.80 -4.77
C GLY A 250 -0.26 -15.09 -5.00
N GLY A 251 -0.02 -13.96 -4.35
CA GLY A 251 1.26 -13.24 -4.36
C GLY A 251 1.16 -11.77 -4.71
N ILE A 252 2.26 -11.06 -4.52
CA ILE A 252 2.34 -9.60 -4.74
C ILE A 252 2.17 -9.18 -6.21
N GLY A 253 2.29 -10.12 -7.16
CA GLY A 253 2.05 -9.86 -8.59
C GLY A 253 0.61 -9.47 -8.93
N ILE A 254 -0.34 -9.73 -8.02
CA ILE A 254 -1.76 -9.33 -8.15
C ILE A 254 -2.22 -8.37 -7.05
N ALA A 255 -1.29 -7.77 -6.32
CA ALA A 255 -1.60 -6.83 -5.24
C ALA A 255 -1.47 -5.38 -5.72
N PRO A 256 -2.55 -4.61 -5.85
CA PRO A 256 -2.50 -3.20 -6.23
C PRO A 256 -2.21 -2.29 -5.05
N GLY A 257 -1.85 -1.04 -5.35
CA GLY A 257 -1.65 0.00 -4.36
C GLY A 257 -1.98 1.40 -4.84
N ALA A 258 -2.40 2.24 -3.91
CA ALA A 258 -2.59 3.66 -4.11
C ALA A 258 -2.06 4.44 -2.91
N ASN A 259 -1.46 5.59 -3.16
CA ASN A 259 -1.07 6.54 -2.13
C ASN A 259 -1.93 7.79 -2.30
N ILE A 260 -2.71 8.15 -1.30
CA ILE A 260 -3.80 9.13 -1.45
C ILE A 260 -3.75 10.18 -0.34
N ASN A 261 -3.94 11.42 -0.72
CA ASN A 261 -4.31 12.51 0.18
C ASN A 261 -5.80 12.82 -0.01
N TYR A 262 -6.66 12.33 0.88
CA TYR A 262 -8.11 12.54 0.78
C TYR A 262 -8.56 13.98 1.04
N ASN A 263 -7.66 14.86 1.53
CA ASN A 263 -7.99 16.27 1.75
C ASN A 263 -7.78 17.10 0.48
N THR A 264 -6.72 16.80 -0.29
CA THR A 264 -6.36 17.54 -1.51
C THR A 264 -6.79 16.83 -2.79
N GLY A 265 -7.08 15.53 -2.72
CA GLY A 265 -7.39 14.70 -3.86
C GLY A 265 -6.17 14.19 -4.64
N HIS A 266 -4.94 14.51 -4.20
CA HIS A 266 -3.73 13.96 -4.82
C HIS A 266 -3.65 12.45 -4.60
N ALA A 267 -3.36 11.71 -5.67
CA ALA A 267 -3.24 10.25 -5.63
C ALA A 267 -2.17 9.74 -6.60
N ILE A 268 -1.36 8.80 -6.13
CA ILE A 268 -0.41 8.04 -6.96
C ILE A 268 -0.75 6.56 -6.86
N PHE A 269 -1.12 5.97 -7.98
CA PHE A 269 -1.40 4.54 -8.12
C PHE A 269 -0.12 3.82 -8.55
N GLU A 270 0.21 2.71 -7.88
CA GLU A 270 1.47 2.01 -8.12
C GLU A 270 1.36 0.51 -7.82
N ALA A 271 2.15 -0.30 -8.52
CA ALA A 271 2.36 -1.69 -8.13
C ALA A 271 3.04 -1.78 -6.76
N THR A 272 2.66 -2.76 -5.94
CA THR A 272 3.23 -2.94 -4.60
C THR A 272 4.58 -3.63 -4.60
N HIS A 273 4.91 -4.38 -5.66
CA HIS A 273 6.21 -5.05 -5.82
C HIS A 273 7.33 -4.09 -6.24
N GLY A 274 8.59 -4.52 -6.07
CA GLY A 274 9.78 -3.81 -6.52
C GLY A 274 10.06 -3.96 -8.04
N THR A 275 11.22 -3.44 -8.47
CA THR A 275 11.63 -3.40 -9.88
C THR A 275 12.09 -4.75 -10.45
N ALA A 276 12.42 -5.72 -9.63
CA ALA A 276 12.87 -7.06 -10.02
C ALA A 276 13.92 -7.06 -11.16
N PRO A 277 15.09 -6.42 -10.97
CA PRO A 277 16.06 -6.16 -12.04
C PRO A 277 16.56 -7.42 -12.72
N ASN A 278 16.58 -8.56 -12.02
CA ASN A 278 17.04 -9.84 -12.55
C ASN A 278 16.17 -10.41 -13.69
N ILE A 279 14.92 -9.97 -13.79
CA ILE A 279 13.96 -10.42 -14.80
C ILE A 279 13.44 -9.28 -15.69
N ALA A 280 13.96 -8.08 -15.52
CA ALA A 280 13.63 -6.93 -16.36
C ALA A 280 13.97 -7.22 -17.84
N GLY A 281 13.08 -6.82 -18.75
CA GLY A 281 13.24 -7.03 -20.20
C GLY A 281 13.05 -8.46 -20.71
N LYS A 282 12.73 -9.43 -19.83
CA LYS A 282 12.54 -10.85 -20.21
C LYS A 282 11.11 -11.25 -20.57
N ASP A 283 10.17 -10.31 -20.56
CA ASP A 283 8.74 -10.54 -20.83
C ASP A 283 8.09 -11.62 -19.93
N VAL A 284 8.47 -11.69 -18.66
CA VAL A 284 7.99 -12.74 -17.72
C VAL A 284 7.28 -12.17 -16.48
N VAL A 285 7.34 -10.87 -16.26
CA VAL A 285 6.76 -10.21 -15.07
C VAL A 285 5.24 -10.20 -15.15
N ASN A 286 4.59 -10.48 -14.02
CA ASN A 286 3.14 -10.35 -13.90
C ASN A 286 2.73 -8.87 -13.91
N PRO A 287 1.91 -8.40 -14.88
CA PRO A 287 1.50 -7.00 -14.96
C PRO A 287 0.29 -6.67 -14.10
N CYS A 288 -0.33 -7.66 -13.44
CA CYS A 288 -1.63 -7.48 -12.79
C CYS A 288 -1.60 -6.50 -11.63
N SER A 289 -0.50 -6.43 -10.85
CA SER A 289 -0.40 -5.44 -9.76
C SER A 289 -0.56 -4.02 -10.31
N LEU A 290 0.08 -3.67 -11.44
CA LEU A 290 -0.05 -2.37 -12.06
C LEU A 290 -1.41 -2.19 -12.76
N ILE A 291 -1.92 -3.22 -13.42
CA ILE A 291 -3.26 -3.20 -14.05
C ILE A 291 -4.35 -2.97 -13.00
N LEU A 292 -4.29 -3.66 -11.86
CA LEU A 292 -5.24 -3.48 -10.76
C LEU A 292 -5.06 -2.13 -10.06
N SER A 293 -3.84 -1.57 -10.02
CA SER A 293 -3.62 -0.20 -9.57
C SER A 293 -4.28 0.81 -10.53
N ALA A 294 -4.26 0.53 -11.85
CA ALA A 294 -5.02 1.32 -12.82
C ALA A 294 -6.54 1.17 -12.63
N VAL A 295 -7.02 -0.02 -12.24
CA VAL A 295 -8.43 -0.22 -11.83
C VAL A 295 -8.80 0.70 -10.68
N MET A 296 -7.99 0.75 -9.61
CA MET A 296 -8.20 1.67 -8.50
C MET A 296 -8.21 3.15 -8.94
N MET A 297 -7.36 3.52 -9.90
CA MET A 297 -7.34 4.88 -10.48
C MET A 297 -8.64 5.17 -11.24
N LEU A 298 -9.17 4.22 -11.98
CA LEU A 298 -10.45 4.37 -12.70
C LEU A 298 -11.61 4.53 -11.70
N GLU A 299 -11.64 3.74 -10.64
CA GLU A 299 -12.61 3.85 -9.54
C GLU A 299 -12.50 5.22 -8.84
N HIS A 300 -11.30 5.70 -8.58
CA HIS A 300 -11.05 7.03 -8.02
C HIS A 300 -11.65 8.15 -8.89
N PHE A 301 -11.66 7.99 -10.20
CA PHE A 301 -12.33 8.92 -11.13
C PHE A 301 -13.84 8.66 -11.29
N GLY A 302 -14.39 7.66 -10.59
CA GLY A 302 -15.79 7.26 -10.75
C GLY A 302 -16.09 6.53 -12.06
N TRP A 303 -15.07 5.97 -12.74
CA TRP A 303 -15.23 5.22 -13.99
C TRP A 303 -15.40 3.73 -13.74
N ASN A 304 -16.29 3.40 -12.83
CA ASN A 304 -16.51 2.05 -12.31
C ASN A 304 -16.78 1.03 -13.42
N LYS A 305 -17.49 1.42 -14.50
CA LYS A 305 -17.75 0.51 -15.62
C LYS A 305 -16.47 0.08 -16.35
N ALA A 306 -15.51 0.98 -16.51
CA ALA A 306 -14.23 0.65 -17.12
C ALA A 306 -13.38 -0.24 -16.19
N ALA A 307 -13.39 0.06 -14.90
CA ALA A 307 -12.75 -0.76 -13.87
C ALA A 307 -13.30 -2.19 -13.87
N GLU A 308 -14.62 -2.34 -13.84
CA GLU A 308 -15.32 -3.64 -13.87
C GLU A 308 -14.94 -4.49 -15.12
N LEU A 309 -14.85 -3.89 -16.30
CA LEU A 309 -14.46 -4.60 -17.52
C LEU A 309 -13.06 -5.22 -17.42
N ILE A 310 -12.11 -4.49 -16.83
CA ILE A 310 -10.74 -5.00 -16.63
C ILE A 310 -10.75 -6.14 -15.63
N VAL A 311 -11.44 -5.97 -14.51
CA VAL A 311 -11.54 -6.99 -13.46
C VAL A 311 -12.16 -8.28 -14.00
N ASN A 312 -13.27 -8.19 -14.72
CA ASN A 312 -13.94 -9.33 -15.32
C ASN A 312 -13.05 -10.07 -16.35
N ALA A 313 -12.26 -9.32 -17.12
CA ALA A 313 -11.30 -9.91 -18.07
C ALA A 313 -10.19 -10.70 -17.33
N LEU A 314 -9.68 -10.17 -16.21
CA LEU A 314 -8.71 -10.87 -15.38
C LEU A 314 -9.31 -12.13 -14.75
N GLU A 315 -10.51 -12.05 -14.17
CA GLU A 315 -11.21 -13.19 -13.56
C GLU A 315 -11.48 -14.30 -14.60
N SER A 316 -11.90 -13.94 -15.79
CA SER A 316 -12.10 -14.89 -16.90
C SER A 316 -10.79 -15.59 -17.28
N SER A 317 -9.69 -14.84 -17.40
CA SER A 317 -8.38 -15.42 -17.76
C SER A 317 -7.87 -16.37 -16.69
N PHE A 318 -7.94 -15.99 -15.43
CA PHE A 318 -7.53 -16.83 -14.30
C PHE A 318 -8.42 -18.08 -14.16
N GLY A 319 -9.74 -17.92 -14.34
CA GLY A 319 -10.69 -19.04 -14.32
C GLY A 319 -10.41 -20.09 -15.39
N GLU A 320 -9.82 -19.73 -16.53
CA GLU A 320 -9.35 -20.62 -17.58
C GLU A 320 -7.91 -21.14 -17.34
N GLY A 321 -7.29 -20.82 -16.22
CA GLY A 321 -5.92 -21.23 -15.89
C GLY A 321 -4.85 -20.49 -16.71
N ARG A 322 -5.17 -19.33 -17.31
CA ARG A 322 -4.27 -18.55 -18.16
C ARG A 322 -3.72 -17.37 -17.39
N ALA A 323 -2.40 -17.35 -17.16
CA ALA A 323 -1.74 -16.34 -16.35
C ALA A 323 -0.23 -16.26 -16.69
N THR A 324 0.47 -15.32 -16.09
CA THR A 324 1.94 -15.30 -16.12
C THR A 324 2.53 -16.45 -15.31
N HIS A 325 3.79 -16.77 -15.55
CA HIS A 325 4.45 -17.97 -15.02
C HIS A 325 4.37 -18.10 -13.49
N ASP A 326 4.46 -16.99 -12.76
CA ASP A 326 4.39 -16.94 -11.28
C ASP A 326 3.10 -17.56 -10.72
N LEU A 327 1.98 -17.38 -11.41
CA LEU A 327 0.68 -17.96 -11.05
C LEU A 327 0.42 -19.29 -11.78
N ALA A 328 0.60 -19.30 -13.10
CA ALA A 328 0.24 -20.44 -13.97
C ALA A 328 0.94 -21.75 -13.57
N ARG A 329 2.19 -21.68 -13.07
CA ARG A 329 2.94 -22.87 -12.64
C ARG A 329 2.28 -23.65 -11.50
N PHE A 330 1.40 -23.04 -10.75
CA PHE A 330 0.66 -23.66 -9.65
C PHE A 330 -0.76 -24.06 -10.04
N MET A 331 -1.30 -23.52 -11.15
CA MET A 331 -2.66 -23.81 -11.60
C MET A 331 -2.73 -25.18 -12.27
N PRO A 332 -3.71 -26.05 -11.93
CA PRO A 332 -3.90 -27.31 -12.62
C PRO A 332 -4.16 -27.10 -14.12
N GLY A 333 -3.29 -27.64 -14.98
CA GLY A 333 -3.37 -27.43 -16.43
C GLY A 333 -3.07 -26.00 -16.90
N GLY A 334 -2.41 -25.20 -16.02
CA GLY A 334 -2.16 -23.79 -16.26
C GLY A 334 -1.33 -23.49 -17.52
N VAL A 335 -1.76 -22.49 -18.27
CA VAL A 335 -1.09 -21.97 -19.47
C VAL A 335 -0.28 -20.73 -19.08
N SER A 336 1.06 -20.89 -19.10
CA SER A 336 1.97 -19.78 -18.80
C SER A 336 2.13 -18.85 -20.00
N LEU A 337 1.85 -17.58 -19.79
CA LEU A 337 1.98 -16.52 -20.79
C LEU A 337 3.10 -15.53 -20.40
N GLY A 338 3.77 -14.95 -21.38
CA GLY A 338 4.63 -13.79 -21.16
C GLY A 338 3.81 -12.54 -20.83
N THR A 339 4.45 -11.53 -20.25
CA THR A 339 3.80 -10.25 -19.89
C THR A 339 3.00 -9.65 -21.03
N SER A 340 3.62 -9.57 -22.23
CA SER A 340 3.01 -8.99 -23.44
C SER A 340 1.83 -9.82 -23.93
N ALA A 341 1.98 -11.14 -23.99
CA ALA A 341 0.91 -12.04 -24.44
C ALA A 341 -0.28 -12.02 -23.48
N PHE A 342 -0.03 -12.04 -22.18
CA PHE A 342 -1.07 -11.95 -21.16
C PHE A 342 -1.82 -10.60 -21.23
N THR A 343 -1.10 -9.49 -21.35
CA THR A 343 -1.71 -8.16 -21.49
C THR A 343 -2.59 -8.07 -22.75
N LYS A 344 -2.12 -8.62 -23.86
CA LYS A 344 -2.91 -8.66 -25.11
C LYS A 344 -4.19 -9.47 -24.91
N GLU A 345 -4.13 -10.61 -24.28
CA GLU A 345 -5.30 -11.44 -23.97
C GLU A 345 -6.33 -10.68 -23.12
N ILE A 346 -5.89 -9.96 -22.08
CA ILE A 346 -6.80 -9.15 -21.27
C ILE A 346 -7.48 -8.06 -22.11
N ILE A 347 -6.74 -7.38 -23.01
CA ILE A 347 -7.32 -6.37 -23.92
C ILE A 347 -8.36 -7.00 -24.85
N GLU A 348 -8.10 -8.18 -25.40
CA GLU A 348 -9.05 -8.90 -26.26
C GLU A 348 -10.33 -9.26 -25.51
N ARG A 349 -10.22 -9.71 -24.26
CA ARG A 349 -11.38 -10.04 -23.38
C ARG A 349 -12.21 -8.81 -22.97
N ILE A 350 -11.59 -7.63 -22.85
CA ILE A 350 -12.32 -6.38 -22.58
C ILE A 350 -13.17 -5.97 -23.79
N ASN A 351 -12.74 -6.31 -25.01
CA ASN A 351 -13.41 -5.93 -26.26
C ASN A 351 -14.43 -6.95 -26.75
N SER A 352 -14.47 -8.15 -26.15
CA SER A 352 -15.43 -9.22 -26.48
C SER A 352 -16.73 -9.05 -25.69
#